data_bb43a305003da0967813dd3f3dbb1a86
#
_entry.id   bb43a305003da0967813dd3f3dbb1a86
#
_cell.length_a   1.000
_cell.length_b   1.000
_cell.length_c   1.000
_cell.angle_alpha   90.00
_cell.angle_beta   90.00
_cell.angle_gamma   90.00
#
_symmetry.space_group_name_H-M   'P 1'
#
loop_
_entity.id
_entity.type
_entity.pdbx_description
1 polymer ?
#
loop_
_entity_poly.entity_id
_entity_poly.type
_entity_poly.pdbx_seq_one_letter_code
_entity_poly.pdbx_strand_id
1 'polypeptide(L)'
;METSRAMSAFGSYTDFTGLVIRARASRRLRRAVCQAGLLVLSLGAVGAEAQEVILPPQSVTSSTVPANGDVNPYGMAFVPFGVPSWSMLKPGDVVVSNFNAKSNLQGTGTTIVKLVPNSNPVTFFQGSNLGLTTALAVLRSGFVLVGNVPTTDGKNVVPPGSLLVINPQGGLVTELKDKKLLDGPWDLTVIDGGQFVRVFVSDVLNGKVARIDLAIGENGVQMLPSSTIIASGYLHRTDPAALVVGPTGLAYDPSRDVLYVASTGDNAVFAIYGAAGANHDGGVGRMIYQDNKHLHGPLALALAPNGHLVTANGDAVNPDPNQPSEIVEFTVDGQFVAQLQVDPAPGSAFGLAFGLDSKRHLQFTAVDDATNTATVWTLRTNNQ
;
A
#
# COMPACT_ATOMS: atom_id res chain seq x y z
N MET A 1 -9.98 11.96 -41.23
CA MET A 1 -9.40 10.66 -41.62
C MET A 1 -7.99 10.56 -41.07
N GLU A 2 -7.90 10.27 -39.78
CA GLU A 2 -6.62 10.01 -39.09
C GLU A 2 -6.91 9.57 -37.64
N THR A 3 -7.50 8.37 -37.50
CA THR A 3 -7.80 7.78 -36.17
C THR A 3 -7.53 6.26 -36.19
N SER A 4 -6.46 5.81 -36.84
CA SER A 4 -6.19 4.38 -36.92
C SER A 4 -4.72 4.00 -36.82
N ARG A 5 -3.95 4.63 -35.84
CA ARG A 5 -2.57 4.20 -35.60
C ARG A 5 -2.14 4.11 -34.11
N ALA A 6 -3.08 4.18 -33.18
CA ALA A 6 -2.74 4.10 -31.76
C ALA A 6 -2.93 2.71 -31.12
N MET A 7 -3.28 1.67 -31.86
CA MET A 7 -3.63 0.36 -31.29
C MET A 7 -2.57 -0.75 -31.49
N SER A 8 -1.33 -0.44 -31.87
CA SER A 8 -0.32 -1.50 -32.05
C SER A 8 0.93 -1.38 -31.17
N ALA A 9 0.88 -0.63 -30.08
CA ALA A 9 2.03 -0.44 -29.18
C ALA A 9 1.99 -1.32 -27.93
N PHE A 10 1.09 -2.28 -27.82
CA PHE A 10 1.22 -3.37 -26.85
C PHE A 10 2.04 -4.52 -27.48
N GLY A 11 3.27 -4.19 -27.86
CA GLY A 11 4.28 -5.18 -28.18
C GLY A 11 4.66 -5.92 -26.89
N SER A 12 4.59 -7.23 -26.96
CA SER A 12 5.00 -8.20 -25.96
C SER A 12 6.28 -7.77 -25.21
N TYR A 13 6.15 -7.44 -23.94
CA TYR A 13 7.27 -7.31 -23.03
C TYR A 13 7.75 -8.72 -22.63
N THR A 14 8.47 -9.37 -23.54
CA THR A 14 9.29 -10.54 -23.25
C THR A 14 10.71 -10.20 -23.64
N ASP A 15 11.45 -9.57 -22.72
CA ASP A 15 12.92 -9.61 -22.73
C ASP A 15 13.49 -9.03 -21.43
N PHE A 16 13.47 -9.83 -20.37
CA PHE A 16 14.44 -9.76 -19.28
C PHE A 16 14.67 -11.19 -18.75
N THR A 17 15.20 -12.05 -19.62
CA THR A 17 15.79 -13.34 -19.19
C THR A 17 17.15 -13.47 -19.84
N GLY A 18 18.15 -13.04 -19.14
CA GLY A 18 19.55 -13.12 -19.55
C GLY A 18 20.47 -13.39 -18.36
N LEU A 19 20.30 -14.51 -17.66
CA LEU A 19 21.41 -15.22 -17.04
C LEU A 19 20.96 -16.64 -16.62
N VAL A 20 21.02 -17.58 -17.56
CA VAL A 20 20.89 -19.00 -17.23
C VAL A 20 22.28 -19.56 -17.02
N ILE A 21 22.64 -19.86 -15.77
CA ILE A 21 23.80 -20.67 -15.42
C ILE A 21 23.47 -22.12 -15.72
N ARG A 22 24.06 -22.66 -16.79
CA ARG A 22 23.98 -24.09 -17.12
C ARG A 22 24.87 -24.90 -16.18
N ALA A 23 24.27 -25.64 -15.28
CA ALA A 23 24.93 -26.75 -14.60
C ALA A 23 24.94 -27.99 -15.51
N ARG A 24 26.12 -28.43 -15.91
CA ARG A 24 26.32 -29.68 -16.66
C ARG A 24 26.18 -30.87 -15.74
N ALA A 25 25.19 -31.70 -16.00
CA ALA A 25 25.12 -33.06 -15.42
C ALA A 25 26.10 -33.98 -16.16
N SER A 26 27.08 -34.55 -15.44
CA SER A 26 27.87 -35.65 -15.90
C SER A 26 27.33 -36.98 -15.33
N ARG A 27 26.80 -37.81 -16.22
CA ARG A 27 26.50 -39.24 -15.92
C ARG A 27 27.80 -40.04 -15.80
N ARG A 28 27.99 -40.75 -14.71
CA ARG A 28 28.73 -42.01 -14.74
C ARG A 28 28.05 -43.06 -13.88
N LEU A 29 27.74 -44.14 -14.51
CA LEU A 29 27.16 -45.39 -14.03
C LEU A 29 28.24 -46.30 -13.40
N ARG A 30 27.81 -47.19 -12.47
CA ARG A 30 28.32 -48.49 -12.00
C ARG A 30 28.94 -48.45 -10.59
N ARG A 31 28.57 -49.28 -9.63
CA ARG A 31 28.27 -50.72 -9.52
C ARG A 31 27.71 -51.02 -8.11
N ALA A 32 26.82 -51.97 -8.03
CA ALA A 32 26.26 -52.50 -6.78
C ALA A 32 27.33 -53.27 -5.95
N VAL A 33 27.29 -53.09 -4.63
CA VAL A 33 27.75 -54.08 -3.64
C VAL A 33 26.76 -54.02 -2.48
N CYS A 34 26.10 -55.16 -2.22
CA CYS A 34 25.32 -55.41 -1.02
C CYS A 34 26.21 -55.45 0.23
N GLN A 35 25.87 -54.69 1.26
CA GLN A 35 26.15 -55.02 2.65
C GLN A 35 25.02 -54.46 3.54
N ALA A 36 24.41 -55.38 4.29
CA ALA A 36 23.46 -55.08 5.34
C ALA A 36 24.19 -54.36 6.50
N GLY A 37 23.67 -53.27 6.93
CA GLY A 37 24.24 -52.53 8.06
C GLY A 37 23.29 -51.46 8.55
N LEU A 38 22.71 -51.66 9.71
CA LEU A 38 22.06 -50.74 10.64
C LEU A 38 21.42 -49.48 10.03
N LEU A 39 20.08 -49.48 10.01
CA LEU A 39 19.25 -48.29 9.83
C LEU A 39 19.34 -47.44 11.12
N VAL A 40 20.29 -46.51 11.18
CA VAL A 40 20.25 -45.41 12.13
C VAL A 40 19.26 -44.42 11.53
N LEU A 41 18.05 -44.40 12.05
CA LEU A 41 17.11 -43.29 11.85
C LEU A 41 17.75 -42.03 12.47
N SER A 42 18.55 -41.29 11.68
CA SER A 42 18.80 -39.87 11.96
C SER A 42 17.48 -39.16 11.72
N LEU A 43 16.73 -38.93 12.77
CA LEU A 43 15.77 -37.82 12.80
C LEU A 43 16.59 -36.56 12.55
N GLY A 44 16.71 -36.17 11.28
CA GLY A 44 17.10 -34.82 10.90
C GLY A 44 16.09 -33.90 11.54
N ALA A 45 16.50 -33.23 12.61
CA ALA A 45 15.79 -32.02 13.04
C ALA A 45 15.81 -31.12 11.81
N VAL A 46 14.69 -31.03 11.12
CA VAL A 46 14.42 -29.91 10.22
C VAL A 46 14.48 -28.70 11.15
N GLY A 47 15.63 -28.03 11.18
CA GLY A 47 15.75 -26.74 11.85
C GLY A 47 14.70 -25.85 11.19
N ALA A 48 13.68 -25.49 11.95
CA ALA A 48 12.82 -24.40 11.54
C ALA A 48 13.77 -23.20 11.36
N GLU A 49 14.04 -22.80 10.12
CA GLU A 49 14.72 -21.55 9.88
C GLU A 49 13.88 -20.48 10.58
N ALA A 50 14.50 -19.75 11.49
CA ALA A 50 13.82 -18.66 12.19
C ALA A 50 13.40 -17.67 11.10
N GLN A 51 12.11 -17.43 11.00
CA GLN A 51 11.53 -16.53 10.03
C GLN A 51 12.07 -15.11 10.27
N GLU A 52 12.65 -14.50 9.22
CA GLU A 52 13.28 -13.18 9.36
C GLU A 52 12.21 -12.11 9.57
N VAL A 53 12.22 -11.48 10.76
CA VAL A 53 11.32 -10.39 11.14
C VAL A 53 11.84 -9.08 10.53
N ILE A 54 10.96 -8.35 9.82
CA ILE A 54 11.29 -7.06 9.22
C ILE A 54 11.06 -5.88 10.18
N LEU A 55 10.14 -6.02 11.15
CA LEU A 55 9.77 -4.95 12.06
C LEU A 55 10.91 -4.59 13.02
N PRO A 56 11.55 -3.40 12.90
CA PRO A 56 12.76 -3.04 13.64
C PRO A 56 12.45 -2.36 14.98
N PRO A 57 13.37 -2.43 15.97
CA PRO A 57 13.15 -1.86 17.29
C PRO A 57 13.51 -0.37 17.42
N GLN A 58 14.16 0.28 16.43
CA GLN A 58 14.65 1.67 16.54
C GLN A 58 14.09 2.54 15.43
N SER A 59 13.68 3.76 15.80
CA SER A 59 12.95 4.66 14.93
C SER A 59 13.22 6.13 15.21
N VAL A 60 12.82 6.98 14.25
CA VAL A 60 12.71 8.43 14.41
C VAL A 60 11.24 8.81 14.22
N THR A 61 10.64 9.42 15.22
CA THR A 61 9.25 9.89 15.19
C THR A 61 9.20 11.39 14.93
N SER A 62 8.30 11.83 14.06
CA SER A 62 8.11 13.23 13.69
C SER A 62 6.63 13.59 13.67
N SER A 63 6.28 14.83 14.00
CA SER A 63 4.91 15.32 13.88
C SER A 63 4.45 15.38 12.44
N THR A 64 3.17 15.08 12.21
CA THR A 64 2.48 15.25 10.92
C THR A 64 1.64 16.53 10.88
N VAL A 65 1.52 17.25 12.00
CA VAL A 65 0.64 18.41 12.16
C VAL A 65 1.25 19.66 11.52
N PRO A 66 0.68 20.19 10.42
CA PRO A 66 1.13 21.42 9.78
C PRO A 66 0.67 22.68 10.52
N ALA A 67 1.08 23.84 10.01
CA ALA A 67 0.77 25.14 10.62
C ALA A 67 -0.73 25.47 10.74
N ASN A 68 -1.58 24.93 9.84
CA ASN A 68 -3.03 25.09 9.92
C ASN A 68 -3.68 24.19 10.98
N GLY A 69 -2.93 23.24 11.54
CA GLY A 69 -3.37 22.37 12.61
C GLY A 69 -4.15 21.14 12.17
N ASP A 70 -4.14 20.77 10.88
CA ASP A 70 -4.73 19.50 10.41
C ASP A 70 -4.08 18.31 11.13
N VAL A 71 -4.88 17.30 11.41
CA VAL A 71 -4.55 16.13 12.23
C VAL A 71 -5.04 14.84 11.56
N ASN A 72 -4.87 13.73 12.24
CA ASN A 72 -5.26 12.41 11.81
C ASN A 72 -4.55 12.00 10.51
N PRO A 73 -3.24 11.66 10.61
CA PRO A 73 -2.46 11.19 9.47
C PRO A 73 -2.93 9.80 9.02
N TYR A 74 -3.05 9.59 7.70
CA TYR A 74 -3.46 8.30 7.15
C TYR A 74 -2.58 7.85 5.98
N GLY A 75 -2.87 8.36 4.78
CA GLY A 75 -2.13 7.98 3.58
C GLY A 75 -0.69 8.42 3.65
N MET A 76 0.22 7.53 3.26
CA MET A 76 1.63 7.87 3.22
C MET A 76 2.37 7.21 2.07
N ALA A 77 3.42 7.87 1.60
CA ALA A 77 4.29 7.33 0.55
C ALA A 77 5.70 7.91 0.64
N PHE A 78 6.68 7.10 0.22
CA PHE A 78 8.01 7.59 -0.11
C PHE A 78 8.03 8.19 -1.51
N VAL A 79 8.78 9.28 -1.68
CA VAL A 79 9.04 9.88 -2.98
C VAL A 79 10.06 9.03 -3.73
N PRO A 80 9.70 8.48 -4.90
CA PRO A 80 10.57 7.59 -5.65
C PRO A 80 11.75 8.32 -6.29
N PHE A 81 12.80 7.59 -6.62
CA PHE A 81 13.86 8.10 -7.49
C PHE A 81 13.31 8.31 -8.91
N GLY A 82 13.76 9.38 -9.56
CA GLY A 82 13.34 9.73 -10.91
C GLY A 82 12.35 10.89 -10.99
N VAL A 83 11.86 11.41 -9.85
CA VAL A 83 11.06 12.65 -9.86
C VAL A 83 11.87 13.81 -10.45
N PRO A 84 11.24 14.77 -11.16
CA PRO A 84 11.91 15.90 -11.75
C PRO A 84 12.71 16.72 -10.71
N SER A 85 13.89 17.22 -11.09
CA SER A 85 14.76 18.01 -10.19
C SER A 85 14.09 19.29 -9.68
N TRP A 86 13.14 19.82 -10.42
CA TRP A 86 12.36 21.01 -10.07
C TRP A 86 11.10 20.70 -9.20
N SER A 87 10.79 19.42 -8.95
CA SER A 87 9.72 19.05 -8.02
C SER A 87 9.99 19.58 -6.61
N MET A 88 8.95 19.98 -5.88
CA MET A 88 9.05 20.33 -4.46
C MET A 88 9.45 19.11 -3.61
N LEU A 89 8.97 17.94 -3.98
CA LEU A 89 9.33 16.67 -3.34
C LEU A 89 10.62 16.13 -3.97
N LYS A 90 11.49 15.57 -3.12
CA LYS A 90 12.78 14.99 -3.52
C LYS A 90 12.81 13.50 -3.23
N PRO A 91 13.62 12.71 -3.97
CA PRO A 91 13.76 11.28 -3.71
C PRO A 91 14.06 11.00 -2.24
N GLY A 92 13.30 10.10 -1.63
CA GLY A 92 13.44 9.73 -0.23
C GLY A 92 12.65 10.60 0.76
N ASP A 93 12.04 11.70 0.33
CA ASP A 93 11.05 12.40 1.17
C ASP A 93 9.87 11.45 1.49
N VAL A 94 9.29 11.62 2.67
CA VAL A 94 8.05 10.93 3.07
C VAL A 94 6.92 11.96 3.06
N VAL A 95 5.81 11.63 2.40
CA VAL A 95 4.60 12.46 2.36
C VAL A 95 3.47 11.77 3.08
N VAL A 96 2.64 12.57 3.78
CA VAL A 96 1.53 12.09 4.61
C VAL A 96 0.31 12.96 4.36
N SER A 97 -0.88 12.36 4.25
CA SER A 97 -2.15 13.08 4.25
C SER A 97 -2.70 13.22 5.68
N ASN A 98 -3.19 14.40 6.03
CA ASN A 98 -3.97 14.62 7.25
C ASN A 98 -5.43 14.83 6.82
N PHE A 99 -6.31 13.89 7.14
CA PHE A 99 -7.68 13.96 6.62
C PHE A 99 -8.67 14.64 7.56
N ASN A 100 -8.25 15.06 8.77
CA ASN A 100 -9.07 15.85 9.69
C ASN A 100 -8.51 17.27 9.85
N ALA A 101 -9.40 18.23 9.96
CA ALA A 101 -9.01 19.57 10.41
C ALA A 101 -8.66 19.57 11.90
N LYS A 102 -8.15 20.69 12.42
CA LYS A 102 -7.79 20.88 13.84
C LYS A 102 -8.91 20.53 14.83
N SER A 103 -10.16 20.57 14.40
CA SER A 103 -11.32 20.13 15.19
C SER A 103 -11.42 18.61 15.37
N ASN A 104 -10.58 17.86 14.68
CA ASN A 104 -10.61 16.41 14.54
C ASN A 104 -11.94 15.85 13.98
N LEU A 105 -12.65 16.67 13.20
CA LEU A 105 -13.82 16.22 12.45
C LEU A 105 -13.37 15.46 11.21
N GLN A 106 -13.84 14.24 11.05
CA GLN A 106 -13.40 13.33 10.00
C GLN A 106 -13.67 13.89 8.59
N GLY A 107 -12.68 13.76 7.71
CA GLY A 107 -12.78 14.20 6.32
C GLY A 107 -12.84 15.71 6.09
N THR A 108 -12.41 16.49 7.06
CA THR A 108 -12.37 17.98 6.94
C THR A 108 -10.95 18.53 6.87
N GLY A 109 -9.93 17.65 6.90
CA GLY A 109 -8.53 18.00 6.67
C GLY A 109 -8.29 18.44 5.23
N THR A 110 -7.25 19.20 5.02
CA THR A 110 -6.98 19.85 3.73
C THR A 110 -5.57 19.64 3.23
N THR A 111 -4.69 19.00 4.03
CA THR A 111 -3.25 19.02 3.77
C THR A 111 -2.65 17.67 3.45
N ILE A 112 -1.70 17.71 2.50
CA ILE A 112 -0.65 16.70 2.34
C ILE A 112 0.65 17.36 2.76
N VAL A 113 1.37 16.72 3.67
CA VAL A 113 2.62 17.25 4.23
C VAL A 113 3.82 16.39 3.85
N LYS A 114 4.98 17.02 3.76
CA LYS A 114 6.27 16.35 3.74
C LYS A 114 6.82 16.31 5.15
N LEU A 115 7.20 15.12 5.62
CA LEU A 115 7.86 14.96 6.92
C LEU A 115 9.26 15.59 6.92
N VAL A 116 9.60 16.20 8.04
CA VAL A 116 10.94 16.72 8.31
C VAL A 116 11.41 16.11 9.63
N PRO A 117 12.47 15.30 9.62
CA PRO A 117 12.96 14.65 10.84
C PRO A 117 13.20 15.65 11.97
N ASN A 118 12.64 15.35 13.17
CA ASN A 118 12.75 16.16 14.37
C ASN A 118 12.31 17.63 14.22
N SER A 119 11.40 17.93 13.29
CA SER A 119 10.87 19.27 13.03
C SER A 119 9.41 19.22 12.64
N ASN A 120 8.77 20.38 12.51
CA ASN A 120 7.43 20.48 11.98
C ASN A 120 7.42 20.08 10.48
N PRO A 121 6.36 19.44 10.01
CA PRO A 121 6.25 19.06 8.61
C PRO A 121 6.08 20.31 7.72
N VAL A 122 6.44 20.16 6.46
CA VAL A 122 6.23 21.18 5.43
C VAL A 122 4.99 20.84 4.62
N THR A 123 4.04 21.76 4.51
CA THR A 123 2.86 21.59 3.66
C THR A 123 3.31 21.50 2.19
N PHE A 124 3.02 20.37 1.55
CA PHE A 124 3.23 20.16 0.12
C PHE A 124 2.02 20.60 -0.68
N PHE A 125 0.82 20.22 -0.23
CA PHE A 125 -0.45 20.56 -0.86
C PHE A 125 -1.44 20.99 0.22
N GLN A 126 -2.26 21.99 -0.12
CA GLN A 126 -3.43 22.37 0.67
C GLN A 126 -4.60 22.60 -0.28
N GLY A 127 -5.65 21.80 -0.10
CA GLY A 127 -6.88 21.91 -0.86
C GLY A 127 -8.01 22.58 -0.08
N SER A 128 -9.21 22.52 -0.64
CA SER A 128 -10.44 22.97 0.01
C SER A 128 -11.56 21.98 -0.31
N ASN A 129 -12.47 21.80 0.63
CA ASN A 129 -13.62 20.89 0.47
C ASN A 129 -13.22 19.47 0.06
N LEU A 130 -12.16 18.98 0.63
CA LEU A 130 -11.73 17.58 0.51
C LEU A 130 -12.61 16.71 1.41
N GLY A 131 -12.48 15.40 1.25
CA GLY A 131 -13.07 14.42 2.12
C GLY A 131 -11.99 13.64 2.91
N LEU A 132 -12.22 12.35 3.11
CA LEU A 132 -11.23 11.43 3.63
C LEU A 132 -10.13 11.23 2.57
N THR A 133 -8.97 11.84 2.77
CA THR A 133 -7.80 11.72 1.90
C THR A 133 -6.92 10.59 2.42
N THR A 134 -7.23 9.35 2.04
CA THR A 134 -6.64 8.14 2.64
C THR A 134 -5.56 7.51 1.77
N ALA A 135 -5.84 7.24 0.50
CA ALA A 135 -4.87 6.68 -0.44
C ALA A 135 -3.83 7.73 -0.86
N LEU A 136 -2.55 7.35 -0.98
CA LEU A 136 -1.50 8.26 -1.44
C LEU A 136 -0.39 7.53 -2.20
N ALA A 137 -0.02 8.02 -3.38
CA ALA A 137 1.19 7.60 -4.10
C ALA A 137 1.88 8.77 -4.79
N VAL A 138 3.20 8.70 -4.87
CA VAL A 138 4.03 9.64 -5.62
C VAL A 138 4.58 8.93 -6.85
N LEU A 139 4.33 9.49 -8.04
CA LEU A 139 4.80 8.94 -9.31
C LEU A 139 6.20 9.47 -9.65
N ARG A 140 6.94 8.72 -10.48
CA ARG A 140 8.25 9.17 -11.01
C ARG A 140 8.16 10.46 -11.83
N SER A 141 7.01 10.74 -12.41
CA SER A 141 6.72 12.02 -13.05
C SER A 141 6.62 13.20 -12.08
N GLY A 142 6.58 12.91 -10.76
CA GLY A 142 6.40 13.89 -9.68
C GLY A 142 4.93 14.21 -9.37
N PHE A 143 3.98 13.70 -10.14
CA PHE A 143 2.57 13.80 -9.75
C PHE A 143 2.30 12.97 -8.49
N VAL A 144 1.37 13.47 -7.66
CA VAL A 144 0.88 12.78 -6.48
C VAL A 144 -0.58 12.43 -6.70
N LEU A 145 -0.91 11.16 -6.51
CA LEU A 145 -2.29 10.66 -6.55
C LEU A 145 -2.80 10.53 -5.12
N VAL A 146 -4.02 11.01 -4.87
CA VAL A 146 -4.64 10.96 -3.54
C VAL A 146 -6.08 10.49 -3.67
N GLY A 147 -6.43 9.41 -2.96
CA GLY A 147 -7.83 9.00 -2.82
C GLY A 147 -8.60 10.02 -1.99
N ASN A 148 -9.81 10.32 -2.41
CA ASN A 148 -10.66 11.29 -1.74
C ASN A 148 -12.10 10.77 -1.65
N VAL A 149 -12.57 10.51 -0.44
CA VAL A 149 -13.96 10.09 -0.17
C VAL A 149 -14.70 11.26 0.47
N PRO A 150 -15.58 11.97 -0.27
CA PRO A 150 -16.19 13.19 0.21
C PRO A 150 -17.06 13.00 1.45
N THR A 151 -16.97 13.94 2.38
CA THR A 151 -17.91 14.12 3.49
C THR A 151 -18.10 15.61 3.72
N THR A 152 -19.31 16.02 4.11
CA THR A 152 -19.64 17.42 4.38
C THR A 152 -19.84 17.70 5.86
N ASP A 153 -20.05 16.66 6.66
CA ASP A 153 -20.42 16.77 8.07
C ASP A 153 -19.55 15.90 9.00
N GLY A 154 -18.56 15.18 8.42
CA GLY A 154 -17.71 14.25 9.16
C GLY A 154 -18.41 13.05 9.77
N LYS A 155 -19.65 12.77 9.33
CA LYS A 155 -20.47 11.66 9.82
C LYS A 155 -21.02 10.81 8.68
N ASN A 156 -21.22 11.41 7.52
CA ASN A 156 -21.76 10.77 6.35
C ASN A 156 -20.81 10.95 5.17
N VAL A 157 -20.53 9.86 4.45
CA VAL A 157 -19.80 9.93 3.19
C VAL A 157 -20.76 10.22 2.04
N VAL A 158 -20.29 11.02 1.06
CA VAL A 158 -21.09 11.47 -0.08
C VAL A 158 -20.45 10.98 -1.38
N PRO A 159 -20.83 9.80 -1.89
CA PRO A 159 -20.30 9.30 -3.15
C PRO A 159 -20.74 10.15 -4.37
N PRO A 160 -20.03 10.12 -5.50
CA PRO A 160 -18.79 9.36 -5.70
C PRO A 160 -17.56 10.06 -5.13
N GLY A 161 -16.54 9.25 -4.81
CA GLY A 161 -15.20 9.72 -4.53
C GLY A 161 -14.43 10.12 -5.78
N SER A 162 -13.14 10.39 -5.61
CA SER A 162 -12.25 10.78 -6.70
C SER A 162 -10.80 10.43 -6.39
N LEU A 163 -9.96 10.41 -7.44
CA LEU A 163 -8.51 10.52 -7.28
C LEU A 163 -8.10 11.96 -7.60
N LEU A 164 -7.55 12.65 -6.60
CA LEU A 164 -6.93 13.96 -6.80
C LEU A 164 -5.59 13.76 -7.49
N VAL A 165 -5.29 14.58 -8.49
CA VAL A 165 -4.00 14.62 -9.17
C VAL A 165 -3.32 15.93 -8.85
N ILE A 166 -2.24 15.86 -8.06
CA ILE A 166 -1.47 17.02 -7.62
C ILE A 166 -0.18 17.05 -8.42
N ASN A 167 0.18 18.22 -8.94
CA ASN A 167 1.41 18.39 -9.74
C ASN A 167 2.68 18.41 -8.85
N PRO A 168 3.87 18.33 -9.45
CA PRO A 168 5.13 18.34 -8.70
C PRO A 168 5.40 19.62 -7.88
N GLN A 169 4.64 20.70 -8.08
CA GLN A 169 4.70 21.96 -7.32
C GLN A 169 3.62 22.07 -6.23
N GLY A 170 2.85 21.01 -5.98
CA GLY A 170 1.82 21.00 -4.96
C GLY A 170 0.50 21.68 -5.39
N GLY A 171 0.24 21.84 -6.68
CA GLY A 171 -1.02 22.35 -7.20
C GLY A 171 -1.96 21.23 -7.64
N LEU A 172 -3.25 21.32 -7.31
CA LEU A 172 -4.28 20.42 -7.84
C LEU A 172 -4.45 20.68 -9.34
N VAL A 173 -4.26 19.63 -10.16
CA VAL A 173 -4.42 19.70 -11.62
C VAL A 173 -5.81 19.27 -12.05
N THR A 174 -6.26 18.15 -11.51
CA THR A 174 -7.55 17.56 -11.86
C THR A 174 -8.03 16.58 -10.79
N GLU A 175 -9.30 16.29 -10.82
CA GLU A 175 -9.90 15.17 -10.09
C GLU A 175 -10.40 14.14 -11.09
N LEU A 176 -9.87 12.93 -11.01
CA LEU A 176 -10.37 11.81 -11.80
C LEU A 176 -11.60 11.24 -11.09
N LYS A 177 -12.74 11.29 -11.78
CA LYS A 177 -14.04 10.83 -11.26
C LYS A 177 -14.64 9.78 -12.18
N ASP A 178 -15.07 8.69 -11.58
CA ASP A 178 -15.89 7.67 -12.26
C ASP A 178 -16.68 6.94 -11.18
N LYS A 179 -18.01 7.16 -11.17
CA LYS A 179 -18.90 6.58 -10.16
C LYS A 179 -18.84 5.04 -10.09
N LYS A 180 -18.45 4.38 -11.18
CA LYS A 180 -18.37 2.92 -11.23
C LYS A 180 -17.04 2.40 -10.70
N LEU A 181 -15.95 3.16 -10.88
CA LEU A 181 -14.58 2.76 -10.60
C LEU A 181 -13.98 3.44 -9.35
N LEU A 182 -14.52 4.57 -8.91
CA LEU A 182 -13.98 5.44 -7.85
C LEU A 182 -15.11 5.96 -6.95
N ASP A 183 -15.94 5.06 -6.41
CA ASP A 183 -17.05 5.45 -5.53
C ASP A 183 -16.55 5.85 -4.14
N GLY A 184 -15.59 5.09 -3.58
CA GLY A 184 -14.94 5.39 -2.31
C GLY A 184 -13.47 4.96 -2.29
N PRO A 185 -12.56 5.62 -3.03
CA PRO A 185 -11.15 5.23 -3.11
C PRO A 185 -10.46 5.40 -1.76
N TRP A 186 -10.12 4.27 -1.12
CA TRP A 186 -9.57 4.24 0.24
C TRP A 186 -8.06 4.04 0.28
N ASP A 187 -7.52 3.10 -0.48
CA ASP A 187 -6.08 2.91 -0.65
C ASP A 187 -5.73 2.67 -2.11
N LEU A 188 -4.46 2.83 -2.44
CA LEU A 188 -3.96 2.58 -3.79
C LEU A 188 -2.52 2.07 -3.79
N THR A 189 -2.20 1.26 -4.80
CA THR A 189 -0.82 0.91 -5.15
C THR A 189 -0.62 1.04 -6.66
N VAL A 190 0.63 1.29 -7.10
CA VAL A 190 0.91 1.68 -8.49
C VAL A 190 1.95 0.80 -9.16
N ILE A 191 1.76 0.56 -10.46
CA ILE A 191 2.80 0.12 -11.38
C ILE A 191 3.14 1.34 -12.24
N ASP A 192 4.26 1.99 -11.92
CA ASP A 192 4.68 3.23 -12.57
C ASP A 192 5.64 2.95 -13.73
N GLY A 193 5.11 2.96 -14.96
CA GLY A 193 5.86 2.84 -16.21
C GLY A 193 6.27 4.18 -16.84
N GLY A 194 6.14 5.29 -16.09
CA GLY A 194 6.44 6.64 -16.58
C GLY A 194 5.26 7.29 -17.29
N GLN A 195 5.15 7.14 -18.61
CA GLN A 195 4.02 7.70 -19.37
C GLN A 195 2.71 6.92 -19.19
N PHE A 196 2.80 5.65 -18.82
CA PHE A 196 1.65 4.80 -18.52
C PHE A 196 1.78 4.31 -17.09
N VAL A 197 0.75 4.55 -16.29
CA VAL A 197 0.68 4.14 -14.90
C VAL A 197 -0.56 3.30 -14.71
N ARG A 198 -0.42 2.15 -14.07
CA ARG A 198 -1.53 1.34 -13.59
C ARG A 198 -1.68 1.55 -12.11
N VAL A 199 -2.88 1.88 -11.69
CA VAL A 199 -3.24 2.11 -10.29
C VAL A 199 -4.26 1.06 -9.90
N PHE A 200 -4.00 0.33 -8.83
CA PHE A 200 -5.03 -0.45 -8.16
C PHE A 200 -5.62 0.39 -7.05
N VAL A 201 -6.92 0.43 -6.96
CA VAL A 201 -7.66 1.25 -5.97
C VAL A 201 -8.67 0.36 -5.26
N SER A 202 -8.61 0.34 -3.94
CA SER A 202 -9.68 -0.26 -3.12
C SER A 202 -10.82 0.74 -2.98
N ASP A 203 -12.04 0.25 -3.19
CA ASP A 203 -13.25 1.05 -3.13
C ASP A 203 -14.10 0.61 -1.94
N VAL A 204 -13.93 1.31 -0.82
CA VAL A 204 -14.49 0.95 0.48
C VAL A 204 -16.03 1.02 0.52
N LEU A 205 -16.64 1.88 -0.31
CA LEU A 205 -18.10 2.10 -0.27
C LEU A 205 -18.89 1.00 -0.98
N ASN A 206 -18.28 0.27 -1.89
CA ASN A 206 -18.96 -0.73 -2.69
C ASN A 206 -18.30 -2.12 -2.68
N GLY A 207 -17.26 -2.31 -1.85
CA GLY A 207 -16.60 -3.60 -1.66
C GLY A 207 -15.85 -4.10 -2.90
N LYS A 208 -15.16 -3.20 -3.63
CA LYS A 208 -14.51 -3.52 -4.91
C LYS A 208 -13.04 -3.14 -4.90
N VAL A 209 -12.32 -3.67 -5.90
CA VAL A 209 -10.99 -3.20 -6.29
C VAL A 209 -11.02 -2.88 -7.79
N ALA A 210 -10.67 -1.64 -8.12
CA ALA A 210 -10.53 -1.16 -9.48
C ALA A 210 -9.06 -1.19 -9.94
N ARG A 211 -8.86 -1.51 -11.21
CA ARG A 211 -7.62 -1.23 -11.93
C ARG A 211 -7.85 0.00 -12.81
N ILE A 212 -7.16 1.07 -12.51
CA ILE A 212 -7.22 2.34 -13.23
C ILE A 212 -5.95 2.46 -14.07
N ASP A 213 -6.10 2.55 -15.37
CA ASP A 213 -4.99 2.78 -16.29
C ASP A 213 -4.92 4.28 -16.61
N LEU A 214 -3.74 4.88 -16.42
CA LEU A 214 -3.51 6.31 -16.61
C LEU A 214 -2.48 6.57 -17.71
N ALA A 215 -2.70 7.61 -18.50
CA ALA A 215 -1.70 8.21 -19.36
C ALA A 215 -1.18 9.52 -18.75
N ILE A 216 0.14 9.66 -18.70
CA ILE A 216 0.84 10.86 -18.21
C ILE A 216 1.46 11.55 -19.44
N GLY A 217 1.08 12.78 -19.70
CA GLY A 217 1.56 13.57 -20.82
C GLY A 217 1.70 15.04 -20.47
N GLU A 218 2.04 15.86 -21.48
CA GLU A 218 2.16 17.32 -21.32
C GLU A 218 0.85 17.97 -20.86
N ASN A 219 -0.30 17.37 -21.20
CA ASN A 219 -1.62 17.84 -20.80
C ASN A 219 -2.08 17.34 -19.42
N GLY A 220 -1.18 16.72 -18.64
CA GLY A 220 -1.46 16.20 -17.30
C GLY A 220 -1.73 14.69 -17.29
N VAL A 221 -2.62 14.26 -16.43
CA VAL A 221 -2.96 12.84 -16.19
C VAL A 221 -4.39 12.56 -16.66
N GLN A 222 -4.55 11.51 -17.44
CA GLN A 222 -5.85 11.09 -17.99
C GLN A 222 -6.13 9.62 -17.69
N MET A 223 -7.35 9.32 -17.28
CA MET A 223 -7.83 7.94 -17.12
C MET A 223 -8.16 7.34 -18.48
N LEU A 224 -7.66 6.12 -18.72
CA LEU A 224 -7.86 5.40 -19.97
C LEU A 224 -9.12 4.52 -19.94
N PRO A 225 -9.77 4.28 -21.12
CA PRO A 225 -10.95 3.41 -21.21
C PRO A 225 -10.71 1.94 -20.83
N SER A 226 -9.45 1.51 -20.75
CA SER A 226 -9.07 0.17 -20.29
C SER A 226 -9.23 -0.05 -18.78
N SER A 227 -9.54 1.00 -18.02
CA SER A 227 -9.80 0.91 -16.58
C SER A 227 -11.04 0.04 -16.31
N THR A 228 -10.97 -0.81 -15.27
CA THR A 228 -12.02 -1.80 -15.00
C THR A 228 -12.01 -2.25 -13.53
N ILE A 229 -13.13 -2.82 -13.06
CA ILE A 229 -13.18 -3.56 -11.81
C ILE A 229 -12.52 -4.93 -12.02
N ILE A 230 -11.63 -5.31 -11.09
CA ILE A 230 -10.91 -6.60 -11.14
C ILE A 230 -11.28 -7.52 -9.98
N ALA A 231 -11.86 -6.99 -8.91
CA ALA A 231 -12.36 -7.77 -7.78
C ALA A 231 -13.56 -7.10 -7.13
N SER A 232 -14.47 -7.92 -6.59
CA SER A 232 -15.64 -7.44 -5.84
C SER A 232 -16.17 -8.49 -4.87
N GLY A 233 -17.08 -8.07 -3.98
CA GLY A 233 -17.72 -8.95 -3.01
C GLY A 233 -17.10 -8.89 -1.62
N TYR A 234 -16.16 -7.96 -1.36
CA TYR A 234 -15.66 -7.71 -0.02
C TYR A 234 -16.77 -7.16 0.89
N LEU A 235 -16.77 -7.58 2.15
CA LEU A 235 -17.70 -7.04 3.14
C LEU A 235 -17.45 -5.53 3.33
N HIS A 236 -18.51 -4.75 3.23
CA HIS A 236 -18.46 -3.30 3.40
C HIS A 236 -19.75 -2.80 4.07
N ARG A 237 -19.62 -1.74 4.85
CA ARG A 237 -20.74 -1.09 5.54
C ARG A 237 -20.37 0.30 6.01
N THR A 238 -21.36 1.10 6.35
CA THR A 238 -21.16 2.27 7.21
C THR A 238 -20.81 1.81 8.64
N ASP A 239 -19.99 2.58 9.33
CA ASP A 239 -19.54 2.29 10.69
C ASP A 239 -19.58 3.56 11.55
N PRO A 240 -20.14 3.52 12.77
CA PRO A 240 -20.27 4.71 13.61
C PRO A 240 -18.95 5.31 14.07
N ALA A 241 -17.88 4.50 14.20
CA ALA A 241 -16.57 4.96 14.65
C ALA A 241 -15.64 5.28 13.48
N ALA A 242 -15.58 4.39 12.46
CA ALA A 242 -14.67 4.48 11.33
C ALA A 242 -15.29 5.13 10.08
N LEU A 243 -16.54 5.62 10.13
CA LEU A 243 -17.40 6.06 9.03
C LEU A 243 -17.73 4.94 8.05
N VAL A 244 -16.73 4.24 7.54
CA VAL A 244 -16.87 3.15 6.58
C VAL A 244 -15.90 2.02 6.89
N VAL A 245 -16.29 0.80 6.59
CA VAL A 245 -15.49 -0.42 6.69
C VAL A 245 -15.66 -1.20 5.40
N GLY A 246 -14.57 -1.67 4.81
CA GLY A 246 -14.58 -2.40 3.52
C GLY A 246 -13.19 -2.92 3.14
N PRO A 247 -12.91 -3.15 1.85
CA PRO A 247 -11.54 -3.36 1.37
C PRO A 247 -10.75 -2.05 1.53
N THR A 248 -9.54 -2.17 2.05
CA THR A 248 -8.69 -1.04 2.45
C THR A 248 -7.28 -1.18 1.86
N GLY A 249 -6.30 -1.65 2.62
CA GLY A 249 -4.91 -1.67 2.24
C GLY A 249 -4.58 -2.51 1.01
N LEU A 250 -3.74 -2.01 0.12
CA LEU A 250 -3.31 -2.65 -1.11
C LEU A 250 -1.80 -2.76 -1.21
N ALA A 251 -1.29 -3.94 -1.53
CA ALA A 251 0.12 -4.15 -1.84
C ALA A 251 0.27 -4.99 -3.12
N TYR A 252 1.09 -4.54 -4.08
CA TYR A 252 1.32 -5.27 -5.32
C TYR A 252 2.72 -5.88 -5.34
N ASP A 253 2.78 -7.19 -5.64
CA ASP A 253 4.02 -7.93 -5.88
C ASP A 253 4.26 -8.06 -7.39
N PRO A 254 5.20 -7.28 -7.96
CA PRO A 254 5.50 -7.33 -9.38
C PRO A 254 6.21 -8.62 -9.79
N SER A 255 6.85 -9.32 -8.87
CA SER A 255 7.59 -10.55 -9.15
C SER A 255 6.67 -11.74 -9.38
N ARG A 256 5.48 -11.72 -8.79
CA ARG A 256 4.47 -12.78 -8.86
C ARG A 256 3.21 -12.36 -9.63
N ASP A 257 3.08 -11.08 -10.00
CA ASP A 257 1.85 -10.46 -10.49
C ASP A 257 0.66 -10.74 -9.57
N VAL A 258 0.83 -10.41 -8.28
CA VAL A 258 -0.20 -10.61 -7.25
C VAL A 258 -0.51 -9.27 -6.59
N LEU A 259 -1.79 -8.93 -6.54
CA LEU A 259 -2.29 -7.84 -5.71
C LEU A 259 -2.85 -8.42 -4.41
N TYR A 260 -2.30 -7.99 -3.29
CA TYR A 260 -2.83 -8.30 -1.96
C TYR A 260 -3.81 -7.22 -1.52
N VAL A 261 -4.89 -7.64 -0.89
CA VAL A 261 -6.00 -6.77 -0.45
C VAL A 261 -6.28 -7.05 1.02
N ALA A 262 -6.04 -6.06 1.88
CA ALA A 262 -6.58 -6.08 3.23
C ALA A 262 -8.06 -5.70 3.17
N SER A 263 -8.91 -6.50 3.79
CA SER A 263 -10.32 -6.19 3.94
C SER A 263 -10.65 -6.06 5.42
N THR A 264 -10.84 -4.83 5.87
CA THR A 264 -11.25 -4.54 7.24
C THR A 264 -12.57 -5.20 7.56
N GLY A 265 -13.53 -5.16 6.61
CA GLY A 265 -14.87 -5.75 6.78
C GLY A 265 -14.85 -7.26 6.99
N ASP A 266 -13.97 -7.96 6.30
CA ASP A 266 -13.79 -9.41 6.39
C ASP A 266 -12.85 -9.83 7.53
N ASN A 267 -12.11 -8.88 8.13
CA ASN A 267 -11.00 -9.12 9.03
C ASN A 267 -10.00 -10.13 8.46
N ALA A 268 -9.59 -9.93 7.19
CA ALA A 268 -8.79 -10.88 6.43
C ALA A 268 -7.96 -10.19 5.34
N VAL A 269 -6.98 -10.92 4.79
CA VAL A 269 -6.19 -10.50 3.64
C VAL A 269 -6.36 -11.49 2.49
N PHE A 270 -6.53 -10.96 1.29
CA PHE A 270 -6.79 -11.72 0.06
C PHE A 270 -5.69 -11.50 -0.97
N ALA A 271 -5.56 -12.40 -1.94
CA ALA A 271 -4.65 -12.33 -3.07
C ALA A 271 -5.38 -12.46 -4.40
N ILE A 272 -5.14 -11.52 -5.30
CA ILE A 272 -5.63 -11.50 -6.69
C ILE A 272 -4.45 -11.79 -7.60
N TYR A 273 -4.44 -12.96 -8.23
CA TYR A 273 -3.36 -13.38 -9.11
C TYR A 273 -3.57 -12.84 -10.53
N GLY A 274 -2.48 -12.50 -11.24
CA GLY A 274 -2.54 -11.94 -12.58
C GLY A 274 -3.16 -10.54 -12.60
N ALA A 275 -3.05 -9.79 -11.51
CA ALA A 275 -3.76 -8.54 -11.30
C ALA A 275 -3.43 -7.46 -12.34
N ALA A 276 -2.18 -7.40 -12.80
CA ALA A 276 -1.79 -6.43 -13.82
C ALA A 276 -2.50 -6.67 -15.15
N GLY A 277 -2.75 -7.93 -15.51
CA GLY A 277 -3.46 -8.32 -16.73
C GLY A 277 -4.97 -8.43 -16.59
N ALA A 278 -5.52 -8.40 -15.37
CA ALA A 278 -6.94 -8.62 -15.13
C ALA A 278 -7.82 -7.60 -15.87
N ASN A 279 -8.81 -8.07 -16.61
CA ASN A 279 -9.72 -7.24 -17.41
C ASN A 279 -11.21 -7.48 -17.09
N HIS A 280 -11.50 -8.26 -16.05
CA HIS A 280 -12.82 -8.56 -15.53
C HIS A 280 -12.77 -8.81 -14.04
N ASP A 281 -13.91 -8.77 -13.40
CA ASP A 281 -14.10 -9.05 -11.98
C ASP A 281 -13.91 -10.56 -11.71
N GLY A 282 -12.94 -10.89 -10.86
CA GLY A 282 -12.61 -12.25 -10.42
C GLY A 282 -13.15 -12.60 -9.03
N GLY A 283 -14.07 -11.79 -8.46
CA GLY A 283 -14.54 -11.92 -7.08
C GLY A 283 -13.49 -11.42 -6.08
N VAL A 284 -13.55 -11.87 -4.82
CA VAL A 284 -12.64 -11.42 -3.74
C VAL A 284 -11.21 -11.96 -3.86
N GLY A 285 -10.95 -12.87 -4.80
CA GLY A 285 -9.67 -13.57 -4.88
C GLY A 285 -9.54 -14.68 -3.83
N ARG A 286 -8.29 -15.09 -3.55
CA ARG A 286 -8.00 -16.15 -2.56
C ARG A 286 -7.68 -15.52 -1.21
N MET A 287 -8.40 -15.89 -0.16
CA MET A 287 -8.03 -15.57 1.21
C MET A 287 -6.68 -16.23 1.54
N ILE A 288 -5.71 -15.43 1.99
CA ILE A 288 -4.36 -15.89 2.35
C ILE A 288 -4.08 -15.80 3.84
N TYR A 289 -4.68 -14.85 4.55
CA TYR A 289 -4.50 -14.70 5.98
C TYR A 289 -5.80 -14.26 6.65
N GLN A 290 -6.19 -14.98 7.69
CA GLN A 290 -7.26 -14.64 8.61
C GLN A 290 -6.89 -15.21 9.98
N ASP A 291 -6.73 -14.34 10.96
CA ASP A 291 -6.32 -14.74 12.31
C ASP A 291 -6.96 -13.77 13.33
N ASN A 292 -8.03 -14.19 13.96
CA ASN A 292 -8.76 -13.37 14.93
C ASN A 292 -7.97 -13.07 16.22
N LYS A 293 -6.78 -13.64 16.38
CA LYS A 293 -5.90 -13.34 17.52
C LYS A 293 -4.98 -12.13 17.22
N HIS A 294 -4.61 -11.91 15.97
CA HIS A 294 -3.64 -10.87 15.59
C HIS A 294 -4.21 -9.85 14.59
N LEU A 295 -5.30 -10.19 13.86
CA LEU A 295 -5.98 -9.22 12.99
C LEU A 295 -7.18 -8.60 13.70
N HIS A 296 -7.18 -7.27 13.74
CA HIS A 296 -8.17 -6.44 14.38
C HIS A 296 -8.59 -5.32 13.42
N GLY A 297 -9.29 -5.70 12.32
CA GLY A 297 -9.68 -4.79 11.26
C GLY A 297 -8.49 -4.25 10.47
N PRO A 298 -7.79 -5.08 9.67
CA PRO A 298 -6.61 -4.64 8.92
C PRO A 298 -6.96 -3.47 8.00
N LEU A 299 -6.14 -2.39 8.05
CA LEU A 299 -6.31 -1.15 7.29
C LEU A 299 -5.27 -1.03 6.16
N ALA A 300 -4.09 -0.47 6.46
CA ALA A 300 -3.02 -0.39 5.48
C ALA A 300 -2.38 -1.76 5.24
N LEU A 301 -1.78 -1.94 4.07
CA LEU A 301 -1.04 -3.15 3.71
C LEU A 301 0.21 -2.77 2.92
N ALA A 302 1.35 -3.35 3.28
CA ALA A 302 2.59 -3.13 2.56
C ALA A 302 3.33 -4.45 2.33
N LEU A 303 3.96 -4.60 1.16
CA LEU A 303 4.86 -5.71 0.87
C LEU A 303 6.27 -5.35 1.32
N ALA A 304 6.78 -6.10 2.27
CA ALA A 304 8.12 -5.92 2.81
C ALA A 304 9.19 -6.51 1.86
N PRO A 305 10.43 -6.00 1.91
CA PRO A 305 11.52 -6.49 1.05
C PRO A 305 11.93 -7.94 1.27
N ASN A 306 11.63 -8.52 2.43
CA ASN A 306 11.81 -9.95 2.70
C ASN A 306 10.70 -10.82 2.08
N GLY A 307 9.73 -10.21 1.41
CA GLY A 307 8.58 -10.89 0.78
C GLY A 307 7.42 -11.17 1.73
N HIS A 308 7.46 -10.69 2.97
CA HIS A 308 6.34 -10.74 3.90
C HIS A 308 5.34 -9.59 3.64
N LEU A 309 4.16 -9.70 4.20
CA LEU A 309 3.17 -8.65 4.24
C LEU A 309 3.13 -8.04 5.65
N VAL A 310 2.92 -6.73 5.69
CA VAL A 310 2.77 -5.98 6.94
C VAL A 310 1.46 -5.20 6.85
N THR A 311 0.61 -5.32 7.87
CA THR A 311 -0.68 -4.60 7.94
C THR A 311 -0.82 -3.87 9.25
N ALA A 312 -1.54 -2.75 9.25
CA ALA A 312 -1.93 -2.05 10.46
C ALA A 312 -3.34 -2.48 10.89
N ASN A 313 -3.57 -2.66 12.19
CA ASN A 313 -4.89 -2.91 12.77
C ASN A 313 -5.55 -1.59 13.16
N GLY A 314 -6.76 -1.36 12.64
CA GLY A 314 -7.55 -0.16 12.92
C GLY A 314 -8.64 -0.36 13.99
N ASP A 315 -8.73 -1.56 14.58
CA ASP A 315 -9.68 -1.96 15.63
C ASP A 315 -11.18 -1.71 15.34
N ALA A 316 -11.54 -1.42 14.09
CA ALA A 316 -12.94 -1.24 13.69
C ALA A 316 -13.71 -2.56 13.62
N VAL A 317 -13.02 -3.68 13.51
CA VAL A 317 -13.56 -5.04 13.48
C VAL A 317 -12.70 -5.92 14.36
N ASN A 318 -13.31 -6.75 15.19
CA ASN A 318 -12.62 -7.66 16.11
C ASN A 318 -11.62 -6.93 17.05
N PRO A 319 -12.00 -5.81 17.72
CA PRO A 319 -11.07 -5.01 18.51
C PRO A 319 -10.46 -5.82 19.67
N ASP A 320 -9.17 -5.62 19.94
CA ASP A 320 -8.50 -6.16 21.13
C ASP A 320 -8.09 -5.03 22.09
N PRO A 321 -8.81 -4.85 23.21
CA PRO A 321 -8.49 -3.81 24.17
C PRO A 321 -7.18 -4.06 24.94
N ASN A 322 -6.60 -5.26 24.86
CA ASN A 322 -5.36 -5.61 25.55
C ASN A 322 -4.12 -5.40 24.69
N GLN A 323 -4.28 -5.37 23.38
CA GLN A 323 -3.21 -5.16 22.40
C GLN A 323 -3.71 -4.22 21.29
N PRO A 324 -3.93 -2.95 21.60
CA PRO A 324 -4.39 -1.98 20.63
C PRO A 324 -3.26 -1.53 19.69
N SER A 325 -3.62 -1.07 18.50
CA SER A 325 -2.73 -0.36 17.56
C SER A 325 -1.48 -1.13 17.13
N GLU A 326 -1.64 -2.40 16.79
CA GLU A 326 -0.53 -3.18 16.28
C GLU A 326 -0.34 -3.05 14.78
N ILE A 327 0.92 -3.24 14.41
CA ILE A 327 1.34 -3.61 13.06
C ILE A 327 1.66 -5.09 13.09
N VAL A 328 1.07 -5.86 12.17
CA VAL A 328 1.22 -7.32 12.10
C VAL A 328 2.00 -7.70 10.86
N GLU A 329 3.05 -8.49 11.03
CA GLU A 329 3.84 -9.11 9.96
C GLU A 329 3.46 -10.57 9.81
N PHE A 330 3.19 -10.99 8.57
CA PHE A 330 2.87 -12.37 8.20
C PHE A 330 3.40 -12.70 6.81
N THR A 331 3.60 -13.99 6.53
CA THR A 331 4.05 -14.42 5.20
C THR A 331 2.91 -14.35 4.19
N VAL A 332 3.26 -14.32 2.90
CA VAL A 332 2.29 -14.41 1.79
C VAL A 332 1.54 -15.75 1.74
N ASP A 333 2.02 -16.74 2.49
CA ASP A 333 1.35 -18.05 2.66
C ASP A 333 0.47 -18.10 3.92
N GLY A 334 0.36 -16.98 4.66
CA GLY A 334 -0.56 -16.84 5.79
C GLY A 334 -0.02 -17.30 7.14
N GLN A 335 1.30 -17.26 7.37
CA GLN A 335 1.90 -17.57 8.66
C GLN A 335 2.20 -16.27 9.42
N PHE A 336 1.69 -16.15 10.64
CA PHE A 336 2.07 -15.06 11.55
C PHE A 336 3.58 -15.07 11.81
N VAL A 337 4.20 -13.89 11.79
CA VAL A 337 5.63 -13.70 12.02
C VAL A 337 5.88 -12.90 13.28
N ALA A 338 5.35 -11.68 13.35
CA ALA A 338 5.57 -10.76 14.46
C ALA A 338 4.47 -9.70 14.51
N GLN A 339 4.42 -9.01 15.65
CA GLN A 339 3.65 -7.78 15.79
C GLN A 339 4.46 -6.71 16.48
N LEU A 340 4.15 -5.45 16.19
CA LEU A 340 4.75 -4.26 16.77
C LEU A 340 3.65 -3.33 17.25
N GLN A 341 3.63 -3.01 18.52
CA GLN A 341 2.73 -2.00 19.07
C GLN A 341 3.24 -0.60 18.66
N VAL A 342 2.37 0.21 18.07
CA VAL A 342 2.69 1.59 17.66
C VAL A 342 2.42 2.56 18.80
N ASP A 343 1.24 2.45 19.41
CA ASP A 343 0.76 3.29 20.52
C ASP A 343 -0.22 2.49 21.38
N PRO A 344 -0.37 2.79 22.69
CA PRO A 344 -1.34 2.10 23.54
C PRO A 344 -2.81 2.49 23.27
N ALA A 345 -3.09 3.51 22.44
CA ALA A 345 -4.45 3.89 22.12
C ALA A 345 -5.05 2.96 21.04
N PRO A 346 -6.28 2.44 21.25
CA PRO A 346 -6.93 1.59 20.25
C PRO A 346 -7.10 2.27 18.89
N GLY A 347 -6.85 1.53 17.79
CA GLY A 347 -7.12 1.97 16.42
C GLY A 347 -6.23 3.10 15.91
N SER A 348 -5.07 3.34 16.50
CA SER A 348 -4.18 4.45 16.12
C SER A 348 -3.18 4.10 15.01
N ALA A 349 -2.99 2.84 14.67
CA ALA A 349 -2.11 2.42 13.58
C ALA A 349 -2.86 2.47 12.24
N PHE A 350 -2.43 3.37 11.34
CA PHE A 350 -3.08 3.57 10.04
C PHE A 350 -2.14 3.28 8.86
N GLY A 351 -1.66 4.30 8.15
CA GLY A 351 -0.88 4.14 6.94
C GLY A 351 0.50 3.53 7.16
N LEU A 352 0.95 2.70 6.22
CA LEU A 352 2.24 2.04 6.19
C LEU A 352 2.91 2.22 4.83
N ALA A 353 4.23 2.34 4.79
CA ALA A 353 4.97 2.30 3.54
C ALA A 353 6.40 1.77 3.72
N PHE A 354 6.92 1.07 2.70
CA PHE A 354 8.35 0.81 2.50
C PHE A 354 8.89 1.71 1.41
N GLY A 355 10.14 2.12 1.55
CA GLY A 355 10.79 2.94 0.53
C GLY A 355 12.29 3.11 0.79
N LEU A 356 12.90 4.01 0.05
CA LEU A 356 14.32 4.32 0.17
C LEU A 356 14.49 5.78 0.58
N ASP A 357 15.41 6.05 1.50
CA ASP A 357 15.84 7.41 1.79
C ASP A 357 16.67 8.00 0.63
N SER A 358 17.08 9.27 0.72
CA SER A 358 17.89 9.96 -0.28
C SER A 358 19.25 9.31 -0.52
N LYS A 359 19.74 8.48 0.39
CA LYS A 359 21.00 7.72 0.29
C LYS A 359 20.77 6.26 -0.14
N ARG A 360 19.54 5.90 -0.48
CA ARG A 360 19.10 4.54 -0.86
C ARG A 360 19.13 3.52 0.29
N HIS A 361 19.10 3.96 1.55
CA HIS A 361 18.85 3.03 2.64
C HIS A 361 17.38 2.66 2.65
N LEU A 362 17.12 1.38 2.88
CA LEU A 362 15.77 0.88 2.99
C LEU A 362 15.12 1.40 4.29
N GLN A 363 13.91 1.91 4.15
CA GLN A 363 13.13 2.42 5.28
C GLN A 363 11.73 1.81 5.30
N PHE A 364 11.20 1.69 6.50
CA PHE A 364 9.80 1.44 6.77
C PHE A 364 9.23 2.64 7.52
N THR A 365 7.97 2.98 7.29
CA THR A 365 7.31 4.06 8.00
C THR A 365 5.86 3.70 8.32
N ALA A 366 5.39 4.19 9.47
CA ALA A 366 4.02 4.04 9.93
C ALA A 366 3.52 5.35 10.52
N VAL A 367 2.23 5.65 10.34
CA VAL A 367 1.56 6.77 11.01
C VAL A 367 0.80 6.29 12.23
N ASP A 368 0.66 7.19 13.20
CA ASP A 368 -0.09 7.05 14.43
C ASP A 368 -1.02 8.26 14.57
N ASP A 369 -2.33 8.04 14.51
CA ASP A 369 -3.33 9.11 14.57
C ASP A 369 -3.58 9.61 15.99
N ALA A 370 -3.39 8.78 17.01
CA ALA A 370 -3.56 9.18 18.42
C ALA A 370 -2.57 10.27 18.81
N THR A 371 -1.33 10.17 18.35
CA THR A 371 -0.27 11.15 18.61
C THR A 371 -0.04 12.13 17.46
N ASN A 372 -0.68 11.93 16.33
CA ASN A 372 -0.51 12.70 15.09
C ASN A 372 0.97 12.74 14.65
N THR A 373 1.57 11.57 14.62
CA THR A 373 2.98 11.40 14.26
C THR A 373 3.16 10.38 13.15
N ALA A 374 4.35 10.39 12.56
CA ALA A 374 4.85 9.30 11.73
C ALA A 374 6.21 8.87 12.23
N THR A 375 6.41 7.57 12.32
CA THR A 375 7.65 6.95 12.74
C THR A 375 8.34 6.32 11.53
N VAL A 376 9.63 6.60 11.36
CA VAL A 376 10.46 6.08 10.28
C VAL A 376 11.57 5.22 10.86
N TRP A 377 11.67 3.97 10.39
CA TRP A 377 12.74 3.03 10.72
C TRP A 377 13.67 2.87 9.53
N THR A 378 14.98 2.94 9.77
CA THR A 378 15.98 2.52 8.77
C THR A 378 16.28 1.05 8.99
N LEU A 379 16.00 0.23 7.98
CA LEU A 379 16.16 -1.21 8.05
C LEU A 379 17.61 -1.60 7.77
N ARG A 380 18.10 -2.61 8.50
CA ARG A 380 19.42 -3.18 8.22
C ARG A 380 19.29 -4.09 6.99
N THR A 381 20.09 -3.84 5.97
CA THR A 381 20.31 -4.82 4.91
C THR A 381 21.36 -5.81 5.41
N ASN A 382 21.10 -7.12 5.35
CA ASN A 382 22.01 -8.17 5.81
C ASN A 382 23.34 -8.28 5.05
N ASN A 383 23.84 -7.16 4.48
CA ASN A 383 25.09 -7.07 3.71
C ASN A 383 25.98 -5.92 4.18
N GLN A 384 26.04 -5.65 5.51
CA GLN A 384 27.12 -4.78 6.07
C GLN A 384 27.74 -5.45 7.29
#